data_1fedc953418ed1256c2c34773df3a407
#
_entry.id   1fedc953418ed1256c2c34773df3a407
#
_cell.length_a   1.000
_cell.length_b   1.000
_cell.length_c   1.000
_cell.angle_alpha   90.00
_cell.angle_beta   90.00
_cell.angle_gamma   90.00
#
_symmetry.space_group_name_H-M   'P 1'
#
loop_
_entity.id
_entity.type
_entity.pdbx_description
1 polymer ?
#
loop_
_entity_poly.entity_id
_entity_poly.type
_entity_poly.pdbx_seq_one_letter_code
_entity_poly.pdbx_strand_id
1 'polypeptide(L)'
;MPKPPRQLDSRYEIATPENIAFSYVLAGPFRRLPAFAVDLLLRAGTMFLVFLVCTSFFAIGADGVGLSVILVTWFGLSWFYGGFFETVWNGQTPGKRLLGLRVLTVEGQPINALQAVLRNVLRDVDAMPIVGVGIPLYVLGLVVMAANDRFQRLGDLACGTIVVVEKRRVLGGLVRVNDAEVIRFSQSLPIEFSPNRAMAHALSIYVARRKLFSAARRYEIASTLAGPLGQRLGLPADTNPDLLLCALYYRKFIADRPGVELEALDKIAEAAQA
;
A
#
# COMPACT_ATOMS: atom_id res chain seq x y z
N MET A 1 5.65 8.25 34.91
CA MET A 1 6.61 8.06 33.82
C MET A 1 6.35 9.15 32.77
N PRO A 2 7.33 9.95 32.35
CA PRO A 2 7.15 10.97 31.33
C PRO A 2 6.78 10.29 30.00
N LYS A 3 5.73 10.81 29.34
CA LYS A 3 5.35 10.35 27.99
C LYS A 3 6.53 10.56 27.04
N PRO A 4 6.91 9.54 26.25
CA PRO A 4 7.98 9.71 25.25
C PRO A 4 7.60 10.82 24.28
N PRO A 5 8.59 11.55 23.71
CA PRO A 5 8.32 12.64 22.78
C PRO A 5 7.49 12.11 21.60
N ARG A 6 6.44 12.87 21.22
CA ARG A 6 5.58 12.56 20.06
C ARG A 6 6.47 12.40 18.82
N GLN A 7 6.69 11.18 18.39
CA GLN A 7 7.32 10.93 17.09
C GLN A 7 6.29 11.24 16.00
N LEU A 8 6.68 11.98 14.98
CA LEU A 8 5.84 12.33 13.82
C LEU A 8 5.31 11.10 13.06
N ASP A 9 5.93 9.94 13.24
CA ASP A 9 5.47 8.64 12.76
C ASP A 9 4.98 7.79 13.96
N SER A 10 3.76 8.07 14.42
CA SER A 10 3.13 7.24 15.46
C SER A 10 2.87 5.84 14.91
N ARG A 11 3.55 4.84 15.45
CA ARG A 11 3.29 3.42 15.16
C ARG A 11 2.17 2.94 16.06
N TYR A 12 1.18 2.32 15.47
CA TYR A 12 0.09 1.67 16.18
C TYR A 12 0.25 0.15 16.03
N GLU A 13 0.37 -0.54 17.14
CA GLU A 13 0.50 -2.00 17.17
C GLU A 13 -0.86 -2.61 17.43
N ILE A 14 -1.26 -3.52 16.55
CA ILE A 14 -2.47 -4.31 16.67
C ILE A 14 -2.04 -5.74 16.93
N ALA A 15 -2.34 -6.26 18.12
CA ALA A 15 -2.18 -7.67 18.42
C ALA A 15 -3.43 -8.42 17.96
N THR A 16 -3.26 -9.39 17.08
CA THR A 16 -4.35 -10.31 16.70
C THR A 16 -4.58 -11.34 17.80
N PRO A 17 -5.76 -12.02 17.82
CA PRO A 17 -6.02 -13.10 18.78
C PRO A 17 -4.95 -14.21 18.76
N GLU A 18 -4.26 -14.40 17.63
CA GLU A 18 -3.15 -15.34 17.47
C GLU A 18 -1.81 -14.80 18.02
N ASN A 19 -1.83 -13.71 18.78
CA ASN A 19 -0.67 -13.04 19.38
C ASN A 19 0.39 -12.58 18.36
N ILE A 20 -0.05 -12.25 17.12
CA ILE A 20 0.81 -11.67 16.10
C ILE A 20 0.64 -10.15 16.13
N ALA A 21 1.69 -9.41 16.46
CA ALA A 21 1.68 -7.96 16.47
C ALA A 21 1.94 -7.39 15.07
N PHE A 22 0.98 -6.66 14.51
CA PHE A 22 1.14 -5.88 13.30
C PHE A 22 1.37 -4.42 13.63
N SER A 23 2.49 -3.85 13.20
CA SER A 23 2.78 -2.43 13.37
C SER A 23 2.36 -1.64 12.14
N TYR A 24 1.40 -0.73 12.30
CA TYR A 24 0.94 0.20 11.29
C TYR A 24 1.48 1.60 11.56
N VAL A 25 1.81 2.33 10.50
CA VAL A 25 2.14 3.75 10.60
C VAL A 25 0.86 4.55 10.41
N LEU A 26 0.48 5.34 11.41
CA LEU A 26 -0.72 6.20 11.34
C LEU A 26 -0.51 7.36 10.36
N ALA A 27 -1.54 7.65 9.57
CA ALA A 27 -1.54 8.80 8.68
C ALA A 27 -1.99 10.05 9.42
N GLY A 28 -1.04 10.94 9.72
CA GLY A 28 -1.32 12.28 10.24
C GLY A 28 -2.02 13.18 9.20
N PRO A 29 -2.43 14.40 9.61
CA PRO A 29 -3.17 15.33 8.75
C PRO A 29 -2.42 15.69 7.47
N PHE A 30 -1.12 15.91 7.54
CA PHE A 30 -0.29 16.25 6.36
C PHE A 30 -0.22 15.15 5.31
N ARG A 31 -0.36 13.89 5.68
CA ARG A 31 -0.41 12.77 4.73
C ARG A 31 -1.81 12.58 4.13
N ARG A 32 -2.86 13.03 4.83
CA ARG A 32 -4.25 12.95 4.36
C ARG A 32 -4.61 14.10 3.41
N LEU A 33 -4.00 15.28 3.57
CA LEU A 33 -4.26 16.46 2.73
C LEU A 33 -4.06 16.20 1.24
N PRO A 34 -2.93 15.64 0.77
CA PRO A 34 -2.76 15.35 -0.66
C PRO A 34 -3.79 14.36 -1.20
N ALA A 35 -4.18 13.33 -0.40
CA ALA A 35 -5.21 12.39 -0.80
C ALA A 35 -6.57 13.07 -0.98
N PHE A 36 -6.91 13.96 -0.05
CA PHE A 36 -8.12 14.77 -0.16
C PHE A 36 -8.09 15.71 -1.36
N ALA A 37 -6.94 16.33 -1.67
CA ALA A 37 -6.77 17.21 -2.83
C ALA A 37 -6.97 16.44 -4.15
N VAL A 38 -6.44 15.23 -4.27
CA VAL A 38 -6.68 14.36 -5.44
C VAL A 38 -8.16 14.01 -5.57
N ASP A 39 -8.81 13.60 -4.48
CA ASP A 39 -10.25 13.30 -4.50
C ASP A 39 -11.10 14.54 -4.84
N LEU A 40 -10.68 15.73 -4.40
CA LEU A 40 -11.33 17.00 -4.73
C LEU A 40 -11.19 17.32 -6.23
N LEU A 41 -9.99 17.17 -6.78
CA LEU A 41 -9.74 17.38 -8.22
C LEU A 41 -10.53 16.41 -9.08
N LEU A 42 -10.67 15.15 -8.69
CA LEU A 42 -11.47 14.17 -9.41
C LEU A 42 -12.96 14.55 -9.39
N ARG A 43 -13.48 14.97 -8.24
CA ARG A 43 -14.87 15.44 -8.14
C ARG A 43 -15.12 16.71 -8.95
N ALA A 44 -14.19 17.68 -8.88
CA ALA A 44 -14.26 18.92 -9.64
C ALA A 44 -14.19 18.64 -11.15
N GLY A 45 -13.29 17.75 -11.59
CA GLY A 45 -13.21 17.33 -12.98
C GLY A 45 -14.48 16.65 -13.48
N THR A 46 -15.09 15.78 -12.67
CA THR A 46 -16.38 15.15 -13.01
C THR A 46 -17.50 16.19 -13.13
N MET A 47 -17.58 17.14 -12.16
CA MET A 47 -18.55 18.23 -12.24
C MET A 47 -18.35 19.12 -13.46
N PHE A 48 -17.11 19.42 -13.81
CA PHE A 48 -16.80 20.20 -15.01
C PHE A 48 -17.24 19.49 -16.29
N LEU A 49 -17.01 18.18 -16.40
CA LEU A 49 -17.47 17.39 -17.53
C LEU A 49 -19.01 17.38 -17.63
N VAL A 50 -19.69 17.18 -16.49
CA VAL A 50 -21.17 17.24 -16.45
C VAL A 50 -21.67 18.62 -16.86
N PHE A 51 -21.05 19.67 -16.39
CA PHE A 51 -21.37 21.05 -16.79
C PHE A 51 -21.23 21.23 -18.30
N LEU A 52 -20.14 20.79 -18.92
CA LEU A 52 -19.96 20.86 -20.38
C LEU A 52 -21.03 20.10 -21.14
N VAL A 53 -21.42 18.91 -20.68
CA VAL A 53 -22.52 18.16 -21.30
C VAL A 53 -23.86 18.92 -21.15
N CYS A 54 -24.10 19.50 -19.96
CA CYS A 54 -25.34 20.24 -19.71
C CYS A 54 -25.45 21.55 -20.52
N THR A 55 -24.35 22.12 -21.02
CA THR A 55 -24.42 23.26 -21.96
C THR A 55 -25.25 22.97 -23.22
N SER A 56 -25.29 21.70 -23.68
CA SER A 56 -26.08 21.26 -24.79
C SER A 56 -27.60 21.36 -24.48
N PHE A 57 -28.01 21.08 -23.24
CA PHE A 57 -29.41 21.20 -22.80
C PHE A 57 -29.85 22.66 -22.72
N PHE A 58 -28.99 23.56 -22.27
CA PHE A 58 -29.22 24.99 -22.26
C PHE A 58 -29.38 25.55 -23.69
N ALA A 59 -28.54 25.05 -24.62
CA ALA A 59 -28.62 25.48 -26.04
C ALA A 59 -29.93 25.15 -26.75
N ILE A 60 -30.66 24.08 -26.30
CA ILE A 60 -31.95 23.66 -26.86
C ILE A 60 -33.15 24.14 -26.03
N GLY A 61 -32.93 25.00 -25.03
CA GLY A 61 -33.98 25.53 -24.16
C GLY A 61 -34.49 24.55 -23.10
N ALA A 62 -33.77 23.47 -22.81
CA ALA A 62 -34.10 22.50 -21.77
C ALA A 62 -33.38 22.79 -20.44
N ASP A 63 -33.34 24.05 -20.00
CA ASP A 63 -32.55 24.54 -18.86
C ASP A 63 -32.86 23.79 -17.55
N GLY A 64 -34.13 23.47 -17.31
CA GLY A 64 -34.55 22.72 -16.14
C GLY A 64 -33.93 21.32 -16.05
N VAL A 65 -33.77 20.65 -17.19
CA VAL A 65 -33.15 19.32 -17.26
C VAL A 65 -31.65 19.45 -16.97
N GLY A 66 -30.96 20.38 -17.63
CA GLY A 66 -29.54 20.63 -17.42
C GLY A 66 -29.22 20.95 -15.96
N LEU A 67 -29.98 21.85 -15.34
CA LEU A 67 -29.81 22.20 -13.93
C LEU A 67 -30.08 21.00 -13.01
N SER A 68 -31.13 20.22 -13.27
CA SER A 68 -31.43 19.04 -12.46
C SER A 68 -30.30 18.00 -12.49
N VAL A 69 -29.71 17.74 -13.66
CA VAL A 69 -28.58 16.83 -13.80
C VAL A 69 -27.37 17.34 -13.00
N ILE A 70 -27.07 18.64 -13.07
CA ILE A 70 -25.96 19.24 -12.29
C ILE A 70 -26.21 19.06 -10.80
N LEU A 71 -27.41 19.38 -10.30
CA LEU A 71 -27.74 19.30 -8.87
C LEU A 71 -27.71 17.86 -8.35
N VAL A 72 -28.28 16.91 -9.08
CA VAL A 72 -28.26 15.48 -8.71
C VAL A 72 -26.84 14.93 -8.70
N THR A 73 -26.03 15.30 -9.70
CA THR A 73 -24.61 14.87 -9.72
C THR A 73 -23.82 15.47 -8.58
N TRP A 74 -24.00 16.77 -8.32
CA TRP A 74 -23.35 17.43 -7.19
C TRP A 74 -23.72 16.78 -5.86
N PHE A 75 -25.01 16.50 -5.65
CA PHE A 75 -25.49 15.80 -4.47
C PHE A 75 -24.85 14.40 -4.33
N GLY A 76 -24.87 13.62 -5.42
CA GLY A 76 -24.27 12.29 -5.45
C GLY A 76 -22.79 12.28 -5.15
N LEU A 77 -22.01 13.17 -5.78
CA LEU A 77 -20.58 13.29 -5.53
C LEU A 77 -20.26 13.82 -4.13
N SER A 78 -21.07 14.69 -3.57
CA SER A 78 -20.84 15.25 -2.24
C SER A 78 -21.07 14.21 -1.14
N TRP A 79 -22.14 13.44 -1.23
CA TRP A 79 -22.59 12.54 -0.16
C TRP A 79 -22.14 11.11 -0.34
N PHE A 80 -22.09 10.59 -1.55
CA PHE A 80 -21.86 9.17 -1.79
C PHE A 80 -20.47 8.81 -2.29
N TYR A 81 -19.74 9.75 -2.90
CA TYR A 81 -18.41 9.48 -3.47
C TYR A 81 -17.48 8.75 -2.48
N GLY A 82 -17.27 9.31 -1.31
CA GLY A 82 -16.35 8.75 -0.33
C GLY A 82 -16.86 7.43 0.24
N GLY A 83 -18.13 7.35 0.62
CA GLY A 83 -18.76 6.14 1.17
C GLY A 83 -18.73 4.98 0.18
N PHE A 84 -19.04 5.25 -1.09
CA PHE A 84 -19.03 4.27 -2.16
C PHE A 84 -17.63 3.69 -2.38
N PHE A 85 -16.62 4.53 -2.60
CA PHE A 85 -15.27 4.05 -2.85
C PHE A 85 -14.64 3.36 -1.63
N GLU A 86 -14.84 3.88 -0.42
CA GLU A 86 -14.35 3.24 0.81
C GLU A 86 -14.99 1.86 1.03
N THR A 87 -16.25 1.67 0.63
CA THR A 87 -16.92 0.36 0.69
C THR A 87 -16.36 -0.61 -0.34
N VAL A 88 -16.31 -0.20 -1.62
CA VAL A 88 -15.91 -1.07 -2.74
C VAL A 88 -14.42 -1.41 -2.67
N TRP A 89 -13.57 -0.46 -2.23
CA TRP A 89 -12.12 -0.64 -2.18
C TRP A 89 -11.57 -0.87 -0.76
N ASN A 90 -12.41 -1.42 0.13
CA ASN A 90 -12.00 -1.78 1.49
C ASN A 90 -11.23 -0.67 2.22
N GLY A 91 -11.88 0.49 2.36
CA GLY A 91 -11.35 1.63 3.10
C GLY A 91 -10.47 2.59 2.30
N GLN A 92 -10.54 2.57 0.97
CA GLN A 92 -9.75 3.47 0.12
C GLN A 92 -10.64 4.29 -0.81
N THR A 93 -10.30 5.56 -1.01
CA THR A 93 -10.77 6.39 -2.12
C THR A 93 -9.70 6.43 -3.23
N PRO A 94 -9.99 6.90 -4.44
CA PRO A 94 -8.98 7.08 -5.48
C PRO A 94 -7.73 7.84 -4.99
N GLY A 95 -7.92 8.98 -4.30
CA GLY A 95 -6.82 9.75 -3.74
C GLY A 95 -6.04 9.01 -2.66
N LYS A 96 -6.72 8.30 -1.75
CA LYS A 96 -6.07 7.47 -0.75
C LYS A 96 -5.27 6.33 -1.37
N ARG A 97 -5.81 5.68 -2.40
CA ARG A 97 -5.17 4.58 -3.10
C ARG A 97 -3.88 5.00 -3.81
N LEU A 98 -3.88 6.19 -4.44
CA LEU A 98 -2.69 6.77 -5.07
C LEU A 98 -1.57 7.04 -4.07
N LEU A 99 -1.93 7.50 -2.86
CA LEU A 99 -0.97 7.85 -1.82
C LEU A 99 -0.68 6.71 -0.82
N GLY A 100 -1.18 5.51 -1.08
CA GLY A 100 -0.97 4.36 -0.22
C GLY A 100 -1.57 4.55 1.17
N LEU A 101 -2.75 5.15 1.27
CA LEU A 101 -3.50 5.29 2.52
C LEU A 101 -4.67 4.33 2.54
N ARG A 102 -4.97 3.76 3.71
CA ARG A 102 -6.12 2.88 3.92
C ARG A 102 -6.77 3.15 5.26
N VAL A 103 -8.08 3.03 5.28
CA VAL A 103 -8.87 3.05 6.51
C VAL A 103 -9.06 1.62 7.00
N LEU A 104 -8.78 1.41 8.27
CA LEU A 104 -9.01 0.15 8.97
C LEU A 104 -9.78 0.42 10.28
N THR A 105 -10.40 -0.60 10.83
CA THR A 105 -10.87 -0.54 12.22
C THR A 105 -9.68 -0.48 13.19
N VAL A 106 -9.89 -0.08 14.43
CA VAL A 106 -8.86 -0.12 15.48
C VAL A 106 -8.32 -1.54 15.74
N GLU A 107 -9.06 -2.55 15.32
CA GLU A 107 -8.70 -3.98 15.39
C GLU A 107 -7.94 -4.45 14.14
N GLY A 108 -7.70 -3.56 13.16
CA GLY A 108 -6.98 -3.89 11.92
C GLY A 108 -7.81 -4.54 10.82
N GLN A 109 -9.13 -4.66 11.03
CA GLN A 109 -10.04 -5.23 10.04
C GLN A 109 -10.43 -4.19 8.97
N PRO A 110 -10.83 -4.62 7.76
CA PRO A 110 -11.45 -3.75 6.77
C PRO A 110 -12.73 -3.11 7.33
N ILE A 111 -13.00 -1.86 6.95
CA ILE A 111 -14.24 -1.19 7.35
C ILE A 111 -15.44 -1.76 6.59
N ASN A 112 -16.60 -1.76 7.24
CA ASN A 112 -17.87 -2.13 6.61
C ASN A 112 -18.55 -0.90 5.94
N ALA A 113 -19.61 -1.16 5.15
CA ALA A 113 -20.35 -0.11 4.43
C ALA A 113 -20.95 0.94 5.37
N LEU A 114 -21.51 0.53 6.52
CA LEU A 114 -22.10 1.45 7.49
C LEU A 114 -21.06 2.40 8.06
N GLN A 115 -19.89 1.89 8.45
CA GLN A 115 -18.77 2.70 8.92
C GLN A 115 -18.29 3.68 7.85
N ALA A 116 -18.20 3.23 6.58
CA ALA A 116 -17.82 4.10 5.48
C ALA A 116 -18.81 5.25 5.28
N VAL A 117 -20.11 4.98 5.31
CA VAL A 117 -21.16 5.99 5.17
C VAL A 117 -21.14 6.96 6.36
N LEU A 118 -21.19 6.46 7.59
CA LEU A 118 -21.18 7.31 8.80
C LEU A 118 -19.98 8.25 8.85
N ARG A 119 -18.79 7.77 8.50
CA ARG A 119 -17.56 8.58 8.42
C ARG A 119 -17.67 9.69 7.38
N ASN A 120 -18.36 9.44 6.26
CA ASN A 120 -18.55 10.46 5.23
C ASN A 120 -19.60 11.49 5.62
N VAL A 121 -20.69 11.08 6.27
CA VAL A 121 -21.70 12.00 6.81
C VAL A 121 -21.08 12.92 7.88
N LEU A 122 -20.31 12.35 8.82
CA LEU A 122 -19.65 13.14 9.87
C LEU A 122 -18.51 14.04 9.34
N ARG A 123 -18.07 13.86 8.09
CA ARG A 123 -17.09 14.74 7.46
C ARG A 123 -17.60 16.17 7.31
N ASP A 124 -18.91 16.37 7.15
CA ASP A 124 -19.48 17.70 7.02
C ASP A 124 -19.42 18.44 8.37
N VAL A 125 -19.49 17.73 9.49
CA VAL A 125 -19.24 18.29 10.84
C VAL A 125 -17.76 18.65 11.00
N ASP A 126 -16.83 17.82 10.53
CA ASP A 126 -15.39 18.11 10.53
C ASP A 126 -15.05 19.38 9.72
N ALA A 127 -15.87 19.68 8.69
CA ALA A 127 -15.69 20.84 7.81
C ALA A 127 -16.02 22.17 8.46
N MET A 128 -16.69 22.18 9.61
CA MET A 128 -17.03 23.39 10.36
C MET A 128 -15.75 24.09 10.91
N PRO A 129 -15.76 25.43 11.10
CA PRO A 129 -16.77 26.38 10.62
C PRO A 129 -16.72 26.61 9.10
N ILE A 130 -17.88 26.92 8.53
CA ILE A 130 -18.02 27.34 7.15
C ILE A 130 -17.95 28.86 7.11
N VAL A 131 -17.06 29.44 6.30
CA VAL A 131 -16.85 30.90 6.22
C VAL A 131 -17.19 31.40 4.81
N GLY A 132 -17.82 32.57 4.76
CA GLY A 132 -18.21 33.22 3.50
C GLY A 132 -19.19 32.41 2.67
N VAL A 133 -18.92 32.28 1.39
CA VAL A 133 -19.80 31.61 0.41
C VAL A 133 -19.64 30.06 0.46
N GLY A 134 -19.56 29.47 1.67
CA GLY A 134 -19.51 28.02 1.84
C GLY A 134 -18.11 27.40 1.79
N ILE A 135 -17.06 28.15 2.16
CA ILE A 135 -15.69 27.61 2.23
C ILE A 135 -15.48 26.89 3.56
N PRO A 136 -15.33 25.54 3.56
CA PRO A 136 -15.07 24.77 4.77
C PRO A 136 -13.62 24.93 5.22
N LEU A 137 -13.40 25.34 6.46
CA LEU A 137 -12.05 25.51 7.00
C LEU A 137 -11.44 24.22 7.57
N TYR A 138 -12.24 23.19 7.80
CA TYR A 138 -11.81 21.93 8.42
C TYR A 138 -11.08 22.08 9.77
N VAL A 139 -11.29 23.21 10.46
CA VAL A 139 -10.63 23.51 11.73
C VAL A 139 -11.01 22.51 12.80
N LEU A 140 -12.30 22.16 12.89
CA LEU A 140 -12.79 21.21 13.89
C LEU A 140 -12.14 19.85 13.70
N GLY A 141 -12.10 19.35 12.49
CA GLY A 141 -11.44 18.08 12.16
C GLY A 141 -9.93 18.10 12.47
N LEU A 142 -9.25 19.24 12.21
CA LEU A 142 -7.82 19.40 12.54
C LEU A 142 -7.58 19.44 14.05
N VAL A 143 -8.40 20.17 14.81
CA VAL A 143 -8.31 20.26 16.27
C VAL A 143 -8.52 18.88 16.89
N VAL A 144 -9.56 18.16 16.49
CA VAL A 144 -9.85 16.80 16.99
C VAL A 144 -8.70 15.83 16.65
N MET A 145 -8.16 15.90 15.44
CA MET A 145 -6.99 15.07 15.05
C MET A 145 -5.74 15.43 15.86
N ALA A 146 -5.52 16.71 16.16
CA ALA A 146 -4.37 17.15 16.94
C ALA A 146 -4.49 16.77 18.43
N ALA A 147 -5.70 16.72 18.96
CA ALA A 147 -5.99 16.34 20.34
C ALA A 147 -5.88 14.83 20.59
N ASN A 148 -5.95 14.01 19.52
CA ASN A 148 -5.96 12.55 19.63
C ASN A 148 -4.60 11.97 19.18
N ASP A 149 -4.03 11.05 19.99
CA ASP A 149 -2.76 10.36 19.70
C ASP A 149 -2.83 9.47 18.45
N ARG A 150 -4.03 9.10 17.98
CA ARG A 150 -4.28 8.28 16.78
C ARG A 150 -4.62 9.10 15.54
N PHE A 151 -4.60 10.42 15.61
CA PHE A 151 -4.98 11.34 14.55
C PHE A 151 -6.37 11.03 13.93
N GLN A 152 -7.34 10.66 14.78
CA GLN A 152 -8.69 10.33 14.35
C GLN A 152 -9.53 11.62 14.24
N ARG A 153 -10.32 11.73 13.16
CA ARG A 153 -11.37 12.75 13.00
C ARG A 153 -12.61 12.34 13.80
N LEU A 154 -13.62 13.24 13.91
CA LEU A 154 -14.89 12.89 14.55
C LEU A 154 -15.52 11.62 13.94
N GLY A 155 -15.55 11.53 12.61
CA GLY A 155 -16.04 10.33 11.91
C GLY A 155 -15.22 9.08 12.20
N ASP A 156 -13.90 9.22 12.36
CA ASP A 156 -13.01 8.10 12.70
C ASP A 156 -13.25 7.62 14.13
N LEU A 157 -13.44 8.56 15.07
CA LEU A 157 -13.74 8.26 16.47
C LEU A 157 -15.09 7.57 16.63
N ALA A 158 -16.13 8.12 16.00
CA ALA A 158 -17.49 7.57 16.07
C ALA A 158 -17.60 6.13 15.52
N CYS A 159 -16.79 5.81 14.51
CA CYS A 159 -16.82 4.50 13.86
C CYS A 159 -15.73 3.54 14.34
N GLY A 160 -14.87 3.92 15.31
CA GLY A 160 -13.78 3.08 15.78
C GLY A 160 -12.77 2.74 14.67
N THR A 161 -12.40 3.72 13.85
CA THR A 161 -11.51 3.51 12.70
C THR A 161 -10.23 4.35 12.78
N ILE A 162 -9.19 3.91 12.10
CA ILE A 162 -7.90 4.59 11.98
C ILE A 162 -7.51 4.67 10.51
N VAL A 163 -6.74 5.69 10.14
CA VAL A 163 -6.15 5.79 8.80
C VAL A 163 -4.68 5.46 8.89
N VAL A 164 -4.26 4.46 8.16
CA VAL A 164 -2.90 3.95 8.17
C VAL A 164 -2.23 4.18 6.81
N VAL A 165 -0.91 4.29 6.83
CA VAL A 165 -0.10 4.23 5.62
C VAL A 165 0.05 2.76 5.24
N GLU A 166 -0.60 2.36 4.16
CA GLU A 166 -0.38 1.08 3.54
C GLU A 166 1.00 1.13 2.90
N LYS A 167 2.01 0.70 3.65
CA LYS A 167 3.26 0.36 3.01
C LYS A 167 2.89 -0.79 2.06
N ARG A 168 2.63 -0.47 0.77
CA ARG A 168 2.82 -1.50 -0.23
C ARG A 168 4.19 -2.05 0.12
N ARG A 169 4.21 -3.27 0.65
CA ARG A 169 5.45 -4.03 0.62
C ARG A 169 5.71 -4.24 -0.87
N VAL A 170 6.26 -3.22 -1.51
CA VAL A 170 7.14 -3.47 -2.62
C VAL A 170 8.07 -4.48 -1.99
N LEU A 171 7.97 -5.72 -2.41
CA LEU A 171 8.95 -6.77 -2.12
C LEU A 171 10.25 -6.05 -2.36
N GLY A 172 10.95 -5.68 -1.26
CA GLY A 172 11.88 -4.56 -1.19
C GLY A 172 12.79 -4.66 -2.37
N GLY A 173 12.84 -3.63 -3.18
CA GLY A 173 13.25 -3.59 -4.57
C GLY A 173 14.20 -4.72 -4.85
N LEU A 174 13.84 -5.63 -5.77
CA LEU A 174 14.48 -6.91 -6.02
C LEU A 174 15.96 -6.83 -5.64
N VAL A 175 16.35 -7.47 -4.54
CA VAL A 175 17.72 -7.36 -4.05
C VAL A 175 18.57 -7.91 -5.20
N ARG A 176 19.30 -7.03 -5.87
CA ARG A 176 20.18 -7.43 -6.97
C ARG A 176 21.24 -8.35 -6.37
N VAL A 177 21.12 -9.61 -6.67
CA VAL A 177 22.16 -10.61 -6.36
C VAL A 177 23.07 -10.60 -7.57
N ASN A 178 24.10 -9.77 -7.52
CA ASN A 178 25.12 -9.65 -8.58
C ASN A 178 26.31 -10.61 -8.33
N ASP A 179 26.06 -11.73 -7.72
CA ASP A 179 27.09 -12.72 -7.40
C ASP A 179 27.24 -13.66 -8.61
N ALA A 180 28.40 -13.63 -9.28
CA ALA A 180 28.62 -14.41 -10.49
C ALA A 180 28.44 -15.92 -10.23
N GLU A 181 28.76 -16.39 -9.02
CA GLU A 181 28.56 -17.76 -8.59
C GLU A 181 27.07 -18.13 -8.51
N VAL A 182 26.25 -17.23 -7.97
CA VAL A 182 24.79 -17.41 -7.91
C VAL A 182 24.17 -17.48 -9.31
N ILE A 183 24.62 -16.61 -10.21
CA ILE A 183 24.12 -16.58 -11.59
C ILE A 183 24.46 -17.89 -12.32
N ARG A 184 25.73 -18.34 -12.25
CA ARG A 184 26.16 -19.61 -12.86
C ARG A 184 25.39 -20.80 -12.28
N PHE A 185 25.24 -20.85 -10.97
CA PHE A 185 24.52 -21.94 -10.31
C PHE A 185 23.01 -21.90 -10.63
N SER A 186 22.42 -20.72 -10.83
CA SER A 186 21.02 -20.59 -11.22
C SER A 186 20.72 -21.19 -12.59
N GLN A 187 21.69 -21.18 -13.52
CA GLN A 187 21.56 -21.76 -14.86
C GLN A 187 21.60 -23.30 -14.84
N SER A 188 22.26 -23.91 -13.86
CA SER A 188 22.32 -25.38 -13.71
C SER A 188 21.08 -25.97 -13.02
N LEU A 189 20.20 -25.13 -12.45
CA LEU A 189 19.00 -25.62 -11.78
C LEU A 189 17.92 -26.04 -12.79
N PRO A 190 17.07 -27.07 -12.49
CA PRO A 190 15.97 -27.48 -13.35
C PRO A 190 14.98 -26.36 -13.68
N ILE A 191 14.45 -26.33 -14.90
CA ILE A 191 13.59 -25.26 -15.42
C ILE A 191 12.24 -25.17 -14.72
N GLU A 192 11.73 -26.25 -14.15
CA GLU A 192 10.35 -26.38 -13.65
C GLU A 192 10.12 -25.90 -12.21
N PHE A 193 11.06 -25.17 -11.61
CA PHE A 193 10.85 -24.67 -10.24
C PHE A 193 9.82 -23.55 -10.18
N SER A 194 8.59 -23.87 -9.81
CA SER A 194 7.52 -22.90 -9.53
C SER A 194 7.21 -22.86 -8.02
N PRO A 195 7.81 -21.91 -7.28
CA PRO A 195 7.53 -21.77 -5.85
C PRO A 195 6.09 -21.29 -5.62
N ASN A 196 5.42 -21.84 -4.61
CA ASN A 196 4.15 -21.30 -4.17
C ASN A 196 4.34 -19.91 -3.53
N ARG A 197 3.24 -19.17 -3.31
CA ARG A 197 3.28 -17.80 -2.78
C ARG A 197 4.03 -17.68 -1.45
N ALA A 198 3.88 -18.66 -0.54
CA ALA A 198 4.53 -18.68 0.75
C ALA A 198 6.06 -18.84 0.61
N MET A 199 6.50 -19.75 -0.25
CA MET A 199 7.91 -19.98 -0.53
C MET A 199 8.57 -18.80 -1.26
N ALA A 200 7.89 -18.23 -2.25
CA ALA A 200 8.35 -17.01 -2.93
C ALA A 200 8.56 -15.84 -1.95
N HIS A 201 7.66 -15.71 -0.97
CA HIS A 201 7.77 -14.71 0.09
C HIS A 201 8.94 -15.03 1.05
N ALA A 202 9.11 -16.28 1.45
CA ALA A 202 10.23 -16.69 2.32
C ALA A 202 11.58 -16.45 1.66
N LEU A 203 11.74 -16.81 0.37
CA LEU A 203 12.94 -16.53 -0.42
C LEU A 203 13.25 -15.04 -0.50
N SER A 204 12.24 -14.21 -0.77
CA SER A 204 12.44 -12.76 -0.88
C SER A 204 12.85 -12.12 0.46
N ILE A 205 12.27 -12.56 1.58
CA ILE A 205 12.67 -12.09 2.93
C ILE A 205 14.08 -12.54 3.26
N TYR A 206 14.41 -13.80 2.99
CA TYR A 206 15.75 -14.34 3.25
C TYR A 206 16.81 -13.54 2.52
N VAL A 207 16.69 -13.39 1.19
CA VAL A 207 17.65 -12.66 0.36
C VAL A 207 17.76 -11.19 0.78
N ALA A 208 16.66 -10.54 1.14
CA ALA A 208 16.66 -9.14 1.60
C ALA A 208 17.40 -8.96 2.92
N ARG A 209 17.38 -9.97 3.80
CA ARG A 209 17.98 -9.88 5.14
C ARG A 209 19.31 -10.63 5.29
N ARG A 210 19.74 -11.41 4.29
CA ARG A 210 20.93 -12.27 4.40
C ARG A 210 22.20 -11.50 4.82
N LYS A 211 22.33 -10.25 4.37
CA LYS A 211 23.49 -9.40 4.72
C LYS A 211 23.52 -8.95 6.18
N LEU A 212 22.37 -9.01 6.87
CA LEU A 212 22.24 -8.64 8.28
C LEU A 212 22.56 -9.80 9.22
N PHE A 213 22.63 -11.03 8.71
CA PHE A 213 22.92 -12.22 9.50
C PHE A 213 24.43 -12.50 9.55
N SER A 214 24.92 -12.99 10.70
CA SER A 214 26.25 -13.58 10.79
C SER A 214 26.35 -14.84 9.90
N ALA A 215 27.54 -15.25 9.50
CA ALA A 215 27.75 -16.42 8.64
C ALA A 215 27.12 -17.70 9.23
N ALA A 216 27.29 -17.93 10.54
CA ALA A 216 26.71 -19.08 11.23
C ALA A 216 25.18 -19.06 11.21
N ARG A 217 24.55 -17.90 11.52
CA ARG A 217 23.09 -17.75 11.53
C ARG A 217 22.48 -17.84 10.13
N ARG A 218 23.21 -17.35 9.14
CA ARG A 218 22.83 -17.46 7.73
C ARG A 218 22.79 -18.91 7.27
N TYR A 219 23.81 -19.69 7.62
CA TYR A 219 23.87 -21.11 7.30
C TYR A 219 22.74 -21.91 7.97
N GLU A 220 22.46 -21.65 9.24
CA GLU A 220 21.38 -22.29 10.00
C GLU A 220 20.00 -22.04 9.37
N ILE A 221 19.68 -20.78 9.06
CA ILE A 221 18.40 -20.41 8.43
C ILE A 221 18.34 -20.99 7.01
N ALA A 222 19.43 -20.89 6.24
CA ALA A 222 19.49 -21.39 4.90
C ALA A 222 19.31 -22.90 4.84
N SER A 223 19.96 -23.66 5.70
CA SER A 223 19.86 -25.13 5.72
C SER A 223 18.44 -25.62 6.04
N THR A 224 17.75 -24.94 6.95
CA THR A 224 16.36 -25.25 7.29
C THR A 224 15.40 -25.06 6.08
N LEU A 225 15.61 -24.02 5.28
CA LEU A 225 14.78 -23.72 4.11
C LEU A 225 15.22 -24.51 2.88
N ALA A 226 16.53 -24.68 2.68
CA ALA A 226 17.10 -25.33 1.50
C ALA A 226 17.01 -26.85 1.53
N GLY A 227 17.03 -27.48 2.71
CA GLY A 227 17.02 -28.92 2.85
C GLY A 227 15.89 -29.61 2.08
N PRO A 228 14.62 -29.29 2.34
CA PRO A 228 13.49 -29.85 1.59
C PRO A 228 13.50 -29.51 0.10
N LEU A 229 14.08 -28.35 -0.27
CA LEU A 229 14.17 -27.90 -1.66
C LEU A 229 15.26 -28.65 -2.43
N GLY A 230 16.43 -28.85 -1.84
CA GLY A 230 17.53 -29.61 -2.41
C GLY A 230 17.11 -31.06 -2.73
N GLN A 231 16.41 -31.69 -1.80
CA GLN A 231 15.87 -33.05 -2.01
C GLN A 231 14.87 -33.12 -3.18
N ARG A 232 13.96 -32.15 -3.27
CA ARG A 232 12.97 -32.06 -4.38
C ARG A 232 13.62 -31.80 -5.73
N LEU A 233 14.74 -31.07 -5.76
CA LEU A 233 15.47 -30.73 -6.98
C LEU A 233 16.53 -31.77 -7.34
N GLY A 234 16.69 -32.83 -6.54
CA GLY A 234 17.69 -33.87 -6.77
C GLY A 234 19.15 -33.40 -6.65
N LEU A 235 19.37 -32.34 -5.86
CA LEU A 235 20.70 -31.75 -5.71
C LEU A 235 21.55 -32.52 -4.68
N PRO A 236 22.89 -32.54 -4.82
CA PRO A 236 23.79 -33.15 -3.87
C PRO A 236 23.64 -32.57 -2.46
N ALA A 237 23.80 -33.40 -1.43
CA ALA A 237 23.62 -33.00 -0.02
C ALA A 237 24.65 -31.96 0.46
N ASP A 238 25.77 -31.83 -0.21
CA ASP A 238 26.84 -30.87 0.03
C ASP A 238 26.61 -29.50 -0.62
N THR A 239 25.50 -29.32 -1.36
CA THR A 239 25.15 -28.04 -2.00
C THR A 239 25.02 -26.93 -0.94
N ASN A 240 25.73 -25.82 -1.14
CA ASN A 240 25.67 -24.68 -0.23
C ASN A 240 24.23 -24.13 -0.12
N PRO A 241 23.60 -24.17 1.08
CA PRO A 241 22.20 -23.78 1.25
C PRO A 241 21.92 -22.29 0.92
N ASP A 242 22.86 -21.40 1.27
CA ASP A 242 22.73 -19.95 0.98
C ASP A 242 22.79 -19.69 -0.53
N LEU A 243 23.71 -20.37 -1.21
CA LEU A 243 23.85 -20.28 -2.66
C LEU A 243 22.57 -20.78 -3.38
N LEU A 244 22.01 -21.91 -2.93
CA LEU A 244 20.79 -22.47 -3.49
C LEU A 244 19.61 -21.51 -3.36
N LEU A 245 19.37 -20.95 -2.17
CA LEU A 245 18.25 -20.01 -1.98
C LEU A 245 18.42 -18.73 -2.80
N CYS A 246 19.64 -18.22 -2.95
CA CYS A 246 19.94 -17.07 -3.78
C CYS A 246 19.74 -17.35 -5.27
N ALA A 247 20.15 -18.54 -5.74
CA ALA A 247 19.99 -18.95 -7.13
C ALA A 247 18.51 -19.16 -7.51
N LEU A 248 17.70 -19.77 -6.62
CA LEU A 248 16.26 -19.92 -6.79
C LEU A 248 15.55 -18.56 -6.82
N TYR A 249 15.98 -17.63 -5.95
CA TYR A 249 15.48 -16.26 -5.96
C TYR A 249 15.83 -15.53 -7.26
N TYR A 250 17.10 -15.60 -7.68
CA TYR A 250 17.57 -14.96 -8.92
C TYR A 250 16.76 -15.44 -10.11
N ARG A 251 16.60 -16.75 -10.25
CA ARG A 251 15.87 -17.35 -11.35
C ARG A 251 14.41 -16.91 -11.40
N LYS A 252 13.70 -16.95 -10.26
CA LYS A 252 12.27 -16.61 -10.20
C LYS A 252 11.96 -15.14 -10.33
N PHE A 253 12.81 -14.27 -9.81
CA PHE A 253 12.47 -12.84 -9.68
C PHE A 253 13.31 -11.93 -10.57
N ILE A 254 14.44 -12.40 -11.06
CA ILE A 254 15.37 -11.59 -11.84
C ILE A 254 15.48 -12.11 -13.27
N ALA A 255 15.77 -13.39 -13.48
CA ALA A 255 16.00 -13.97 -14.81
C ALA A 255 14.73 -13.98 -15.71
N ASP A 256 13.53 -14.17 -15.13
CA ASP A 256 12.26 -14.17 -15.87
C ASP A 256 11.84 -12.78 -16.43
N ARG A 257 12.67 -11.74 -16.29
CA ARG A 257 12.36 -10.38 -16.78
C ARG A 257 13.10 -10.10 -18.08
N PRO A 258 12.40 -9.79 -19.18
CA PRO A 258 13.05 -9.37 -20.42
C PRO A 258 13.87 -8.08 -20.18
N GLY A 259 15.17 -8.12 -20.47
CA GLY A 259 16.10 -6.99 -20.34
C GLY A 259 17.15 -7.10 -19.24
N VAL A 260 16.99 -7.98 -18.24
CA VAL A 260 17.99 -8.13 -17.15
C VAL A 260 19.08 -9.12 -17.54
N GLU A 261 18.78 -10.07 -18.41
CA GLU A 261 19.71 -11.13 -18.84
C GLU A 261 20.88 -10.57 -19.67
N LEU A 262 20.62 -9.61 -20.56
CA LEU A 262 21.64 -8.93 -21.37
C LEU A 262 22.62 -8.10 -20.49
N GLU A 263 22.10 -7.33 -19.54
CA GLU A 263 22.92 -6.49 -18.65
C GLU A 263 23.77 -7.30 -17.66
N ALA A 264 23.30 -8.51 -17.29
CA ALA A 264 24.05 -9.44 -16.44
C ALA A 264 25.16 -10.15 -17.20
N LEU A 265 24.93 -10.53 -18.45
CA LEU A 265 25.91 -11.15 -19.34
C LEU A 265 27.03 -10.18 -19.72
N ASP A 266 26.72 -8.90 -20.00
CA ASP A 266 27.70 -7.85 -20.30
C ASP A 266 28.64 -7.61 -19.11
N LYS A 267 28.12 -7.56 -17.88
CA LYS A 267 28.93 -7.41 -16.68
C LYS A 267 29.81 -8.61 -16.36
N ILE A 268 29.37 -9.83 -16.71
CA ILE A 268 30.19 -11.04 -16.56
C ILE A 268 31.30 -11.04 -17.60
N ALA A 269 31.04 -10.56 -18.82
CA ALA A 269 32.03 -10.43 -19.87
C ALA A 269 33.09 -9.36 -19.52
N GLU A 270 32.67 -8.22 -18.97
CA GLU A 270 33.59 -7.17 -18.47
C GLU A 270 34.46 -7.66 -17.31
N ALA A 271 33.91 -8.39 -16.34
CA ALA A 271 34.67 -8.95 -15.22
C ALA A 271 35.60 -10.10 -15.59
N ALA A 272 35.42 -10.73 -16.73
CA ALA A 272 36.30 -11.78 -17.26
C ALA A 272 37.47 -11.21 -18.08
N GLN A 273 37.42 -9.92 -18.44
CA GLN A 273 38.46 -9.20 -19.20
C GLN A 273 39.34 -8.30 -18.31
N ALA A 274 38.97 -8.14 -17.02
CA ALA A 274 39.76 -7.42 -16.01
C ALA A 274 40.49 -8.40 -15.07
#